data_dd2dd128ea0570e9b050d64a9cfea1f7
#
_entry.id   dd2dd128ea0570e9b050d64a9cfea1f7
#
_cell.length_a   1.000
_cell.length_b   1.000
_cell.length_c   1.000
_cell.angle_alpha   90.00
_cell.angle_beta   90.00
_cell.angle_gamma   90.00
#
_symmetry.space_group_name_H-M   'P 1'
#
loop_
_entity.id
_entity.type
_entity.pdbx_description
1 polymer ?
#
loop_
_entity_poly.entity_id
_entity_poly.type
_entity_poly.pdbx_seq_one_letter_code
_entity_poly.pdbx_strand_id
1 'polypeptide(L)'
;MKKLIHFLVPLLMIVLVIASIGWYLFVYDRAFTRDLLLQQARDNDLKGNTSLSSWFYNLAYGFSGQDENVAIELANQYKASGNYTKAEVTLSKAIRDGATKELYIALCKTYVEQDKILDAVSMLANIPNASIKAELEAMRPAAPQADYPSGYYSQYISVTLSSSEGTTLYYTTDGDYPSIADEPYSVPIELPLGESQVYAVSVADNGLVSPVTILGYTIGGVIEPVIFMDASMEQAIRAALGYDQSHVLYTNDLWQITELEVPSDAMTLEDLIYLTYLENLTVNGRNMSNLQDFAGLNHLKKLDLSGCRFPADSLKTIASLPHLKELNLSNCSLSTLSGLENAESMEILDISNNTIRNLEPLSNMSALSELYLQHNAVANLAVVGGLPELTVLDISYNALTSIAPLTGNVRLTKLNAANNQIGDVSAAASLPMLAELNLDYNGLTDISGLSGCASLKTLTVSNNQLSGIDALSGMNTLERLDFSYNSVSSLPDFGANSAMQVIDGSYNALESIDSIAKMADISYVYMDYNKLTSVDALADCFHLVQVNVYGNEIPDVSALTEHDILVNYDPTVKE
;
A
#
# COMPACT_ATOMS: atom_id res chain seq x y z
N MET A 1 -35.02 -28.14 55.42
CA MET A 1 -33.65 -27.63 55.31
C MET A 1 -32.57 -28.73 55.44
N LYS A 2 -32.52 -29.54 56.51
CA LYS A 2 -31.45 -30.56 56.68
C LYS A 2 -31.35 -31.59 55.52
N LYS A 3 -32.46 -32.09 54.95
CA LYS A 3 -32.43 -33.04 53.82
C LYS A 3 -31.93 -32.43 52.51
N LEU A 4 -32.14 -31.11 52.28
CA LEU A 4 -31.66 -30.40 51.11
C LEU A 4 -30.14 -30.18 51.14
N ILE A 5 -29.62 -29.90 52.34
CA ILE A 5 -28.17 -29.75 52.58
C ILE A 5 -27.41 -31.08 52.36
N HIS A 6 -28.01 -32.21 52.79
CA HIS A 6 -27.42 -33.54 52.58
C HIS A 6 -27.34 -33.97 51.11
N PHE A 7 -28.16 -33.38 50.22
CA PHE A 7 -28.12 -33.63 48.78
C PHE A 7 -27.23 -32.63 48.05
N LEU A 8 -27.29 -31.35 48.43
CA LEU A 8 -26.54 -30.27 47.77
C LEU A 8 -25.01 -30.32 48.04
N VAL A 9 -24.61 -30.72 49.26
CA VAL A 9 -23.16 -30.78 49.60
C VAL A 9 -22.42 -31.86 48.81
N PRO A 10 -22.89 -33.13 48.70
CA PRO A 10 -22.25 -34.11 47.84
C PRO A 10 -22.26 -33.73 46.35
N LEU A 11 -23.33 -33.11 45.86
CA LEU A 11 -23.43 -32.64 44.47
C LEU A 11 -22.41 -31.53 44.21
N LEU A 12 -22.26 -30.58 45.12
CA LEU A 12 -21.25 -29.53 45.04
C LEU A 12 -19.82 -30.08 45.09
N MET A 13 -19.58 -31.08 45.94
CA MET A 13 -18.28 -31.76 46.01
C MET A 13 -17.96 -32.52 44.71
N ILE A 14 -18.94 -33.19 44.09
CA ILE A 14 -18.77 -33.85 42.79
C ILE A 14 -18.45 -32.81 41.72
N VAL A 15 -19.17 -31.68 41.70
CA VAL A 15 -18.90 -30.60 40.74
C VAL A 15 -17.50 -30.00 40.92
N LEU A 16 -17.07 -29.80 42.18
CA LEU A 16 -15.72 -29.31 42.48
C LEU A 16 -14.63 -30.34 42.12
N VAL A 17 -14.86 -31.63 42.32
CA VAL A 17 -13.94 -32.69 41.89
C VAL A 17 -13.84 -32.75 40.38
N ILE A 18 -14.97 -32.70 39.68
CA ILE A 18 -14.98 -32.67 38.19
C ILE A 18 -14.29 -31.40 37.68
N ALA A 19 -14.54 -30.23 38.30
CA ALA A 19 -13.89 -28.98 37.96
C ALA A 19 -12.38 -29.01 38.26
N SER A 20 -11.95 -29.66 39.35
CA SER A 20 -10.51 -29.79 39.70
C SER A 20 -9.79 -30.78 38.77
N ILE A 21 -10.44 -31.88 38.37
CA ILE A 21 -9.92 -32.80 37.35
C ILE A 21 -9.85 -32.11 36.00
N GLY A 22 -10.92 -31.39 35.61
CA GLY A 22 -10.94 -30.59 34.42
C GLY A 22 -9.84 -29.53 34.38
N TRP A 23 -9.63 -28.83 35.51
CA TRP A 23 -8.56 -27.87 35.68
C TRP A 23 -7.17 -28.52 35.60
N TYR A 24 -6.96 -29.68 36.25
CA TYR A 24 -5.70 -30.43 36.22
C TYR A 24 -5.36 -30.87 34.78
N LEU A 25 -6.29 -31.46 34.06
CA LEU A 25 -6.11 -31.87 32.65
C LEU A 25 -5.82 -30.65 31.75
N PHE A 26 -6.53 -29.55 31.98
CA PHE A 26 -6.41 -28.32 31.20
C PHE A 26 -5.06 -27.61 31.40
N VAL A 27 -4.53 -27.63 32.61
CA VAL A 27 -3.31 -26.87 32.97
C VAL A 27 -2.05 -27.72 32.92
N TYR A 28 -2.10 -28.98 33.36
CA TYR A 28 -0.93 -29.84 33.52
C TYR A 28 -0.75 -30.90 32.45
N ASP A 29 -1.83 -31.40 31.84
CA ASP A 29 -1.73 -32.36 30.73
C ASP A 29 -2.29 -31.80 29.41
N ARG A 30 -1.54 -30.85 28.87
CA ARG A 30 -1.90 -30.19 27.61
C ARG A 30 -1.94 -31.16 26.44
N ALA A 31 -1.05 -32.17 26.43
CA ALA A 31 -1.00 -33.14 25.36
C ALA A 31 -2.26 -34.03 25.33
N PHE A 32 -2.69 -34.53 26.48
CA PHE A 32 -3.93 -35.32 26.58
C PHE A 32 -5.16 -34.50 26.21
N THR A 33 -5.23 -33.24 26.69
CA THR A 33 -6.33 -32.33 26.34
C THR A 33 -6.37 -32.05 24.84
N ARG A 34 -5.22 -31.80 24.22
CA ARG A 34 -5.10 -31.63 22.75
C ARG A 34 -5.61 -32.85 22.01
N ASP A 35 -5.13 -34.05 22.38
CA ASP A 35 -5.45 -35.29 21.67
C ASP A 35 -6.94 -35.65 21.80
N LEU A 36 -7.55 -35.38 22.95
CA LEU A 36 -8.99 -35.52 23.15
C LEU A 36 -9.80 -34.57 22.28
N LEU A 37 -9.37 -33.31 22.19
CA LEU A 37 -10.00 -32.29 21.32
C LEU A 37 -9.86 -32.66 19.83
N LEU A 38 -8.71 -33.17 19.42
CA LEU A 38 -8.48 -33.65 18.05
C LEU A 38 -9.38 -34.84 17.73
N GLN A 39 -9.55 -35.78 18.66
CA GLN A 39 -10.48 -36.89 18.48
C GLN A 39 -11.92 -36.40 18.31
N GLN A 40 -12.38 -35.47 19.15
CA GLN A 40 -13.71 -34.86 19.00
C GLN A 40 -13.87 -34.08 17.69
N ALA A 41 -12.81 -33.40 17.24
CA ALA A 41 -12.81 -32.71 15.96
C ALA A 41 -13.03 -33.71 14.80
N ARG A 42 -12.24 -34.78 14.75
CA ARG A 42 -12.33 -35.84 13.70
C ARG A 42 -13.68 -36.57 13.72
N ASP A 43 -14.20 -36.87 14.95
CA ASP A 43 -15.52 -37.50 15.09
C ASP A 43 -16.67 -36.63 14.55
N ASN A 44 -16.55 -35.29 14.73
CA ASN A 44 -17.54 -34.36 14.19
C ASN A 44 -17.39 -34.18 12.69
N ASP A 45 -16.18 -34.25 12.16
CA ASP A 45 -15.90 -34.20 10.73
C ASP A 45 -16.52 -35.37 10.01
N LEU A 46 -16.32 -36.59 10.53
CA LEU A 46 -16.95 -37.82 10.00
C LEU A 46 -18.49 -37.75 10.01
N LYS A 47 -19.09 -36.96 10.90
CA LYS A 47 -20.54 -36.72 10.99
C LYS A 47 -21.02 -35.58 10.10
N GLY A 48 -20.14 -34.91 9.36
CA GLY A 48 -20.45 -33.74 8.53
C GLY A 48 -20.72 -32.46 9.31
N ASN A 49 -20.39 -32.41 10.60
CA ASN A 49 -20.56 -31.24 11.47
C ASN A 49 -19.35 -30.27 11.37
N THR A 50 -19.13 -29.68 10.23
CA THR A 50 -17.93 -28.87 9.90
C THR A 50 -17.69 -27.72 10.85
N SER A 51 -18.74 -27.01 11.27
CA SER A 51 -18.61 -25.88 12.22
C SER A 51 -18.11 -26.33 13.61
N LEU A 52 -18.61 -27.46 14.11
CA LEU A 52 -18.22 -28.00 15.40
C LEU A 52 -16.84 -28.65 15.33
N SER A 53 -16.53 -29.32 14.24
CA SER A 53 -15.19 -29.84 13.94
C SER A 53 -14.15 -28.71 13.95
N SER A 54 -14.37 -27.64 13.19
CA SER A 54 -13.49 -26.47 13.17
C SER A 54 -13.31 -25.81 14.54
N TRP A 55 -14.36 -25.78 15.37
CA TRP A 55 -14.27 -25.25 16.73
C TRP A 55 -13.36 -26.11 17.62
N PHE A 56 -13.49 -27.44 17.55
CA PHE A 56 -12.61 -28.36 18.29
C PHE A 56 -11.16 -28.31 17.80
N TYR A 57 -10.92 -28.23 16.48
CA TYR A 57 -9.57 -28.04 15.94
C TYR A 57 -8.93 -26.73 16.41
N ASN A 58 -9.70 -25.63 16.47
CA ASN A 58 -9.21 -24.35 16.94
C ASN A 58 -8.83 -24.41 18.43
N LEU A 59 -9.64 -25.06 19.27
CA LEU A 59 -9.29 -25.31 20.66
C LEU A 59 -8.02 -26.16 20.78
N ALA A 60 -7.94 -27.28 20.03
CA ALA A 60 -6.77 -28.16 20.03
C ALA A 60 -5.50 -27.40 19.62
N TYR A 61 -5.58 -26.52 18.64
CA TYR A 61 -4.46 -25.66 18.25
C TYR A 61 -3.98 -24.75 19.39
N GLY A 62 -4.90 -24.21 20.18
CA GLY A 62 -4.54 -23.43 21.38
C GLY A 62 -3.78 -24.23 22.44
N PHE A 63 -3.93 -25.56 22.47
CA PHE A 63 -3.21 -26.48 23.39
C PHE A 63 -2.01 -27.16 22.76
N SER A 64 -1.81 -27.01 21.44
CA SER A 64 -0.79 -27.75 20.70
C SER A 64 0.64 -27.28 20.94
N GLY A 65 0.81 -26.09 21.52
CA GLY A 65 2.14 -25.54 21.78
C GLY A 65 2.99 -25.33 20.51
N GLN A 66 2.33 -24.94 19.41
CA GLN A 66 2.93 -24.74 18.07
C GLN A 66 3.10 -26.04 17.23
N ASP A 67 2.31 -27.07 17.48
CA ASP A 67 2.33 -28.28 16.67
C ASP A 67 1.84 -27.99 15.24
N GLU A 68 2.74 -28.16 14.27
CA GLU A 68 2.49 -27.89 12.86
C GLU A 68 1.35 -28.73 12.28
N ASN A 69 1.24 -30.00 12.68
CA ASN A 69 0.21 -30.91 12.17
C ASN A 69 -1.19 -30.42 12.56
N VAL A 70 -1.34 -29.93 13.79
CA VAL A 70 -2.63 -29.39 14.26
C VAL A 70 -2.98 -28.09 13.52
N ALA A 71 -1.99 -27.23 13.23
CA ALA A 71 -2.19 -26.04 12.43
C ALA A 71 -2.65 -26.37 10.99
N ILE A 72 -2.02 -27.37 10.38
CA ILE A 72 -2.35 -27.83 9.02
C ILE A 72 -3.74 -28.49 9.00
N GLU A 73 -4.07 -29.33 9.98
CA GLU A 73 -5.41 -29.92 10.08
C GLU A 73 -6.49 -28.86 10.25
N LEU A 74 -6.28 -27.85 11.10
CA LEU A 74 -7.20 -26.73 11.29
C LEU A 74 -7.39 -25.92 9.99
N ALA A 75 -6.28 -25.63 9.30
CA ALA A 75 -6.33 -24.91 8.03
C ALA A 75 -7.12 -25.72 6.96
N ASN A 76 -6.92 -27.03 6.89
CA ASN A 76 -7.67 -27.90 5.99
C ASN A 76 -9.18 -27.90 6.29
N GLN A 77 -9.58 -27.85 7.57
CA GLN A 77 -10.97 -27.70 7.96
C GLN A 77 -11.57 -26.35 7.55
N TYR A 78 -10.81 -25.28 7.67
CA TYR A 78 -11.25 -23.97 7.17
C TYR A 78 -11.42 -24.00 5.64
N LYS A 79 -10.51 -24.63 4.89
CA LYS A 79 -10.63 -24.81 3.43
C LYS A 79 -11.86 -25.63 3.06
N ALA A 80 -12.09 -26.75 3.73
CA ALA A 80 -13.26 -27.61 3.51
C ALA A 80 -14.60 -26.87 3.74
N SER A 81 -14.60 -25.86 4.61
CA SER A 81 -15.75 -24.98 4.85
C SER A 81 -15.78 -23.75 3.92
N GLY A 82 -14.89 -23.64 2.93
CA GLY A 82 -14.77 -22.51 2.01
C GLY A 82 -14.11 -21.25 2.61
N ASN A 83 -13.59 -21.35 3.84
CA ASN A 83 -13.00 -20.19 4.52
C ASN A 83 -11.47 -20.15 4.36
N TYR A 84 -11.02 -19.90 3.16
CA TYR A 84 -9.60 -19.87 2.81
C TYR A 84 -8.83 -18.77 3.54
N THR A 85 -9.43 -17.61 3.79
CA THR A 85 -8.80 -16.52 4.56
C THR A 85 -8.40 -16.97 5.96
N LYS A 86 -9.27 -17.71 6.65
CA LYS A 86 -8.92 -18.25 7.98
C LYS A 86 -7.82 -19.31 7.91
N ALA A 87 -7.80 -20.15 6.87
CA ALA A 87 -6.73 -21.11 6.64
C ALA A 87 -5.38 -20.41 6.46
N GLU A 88 -5.33 -19.39 5.62
CA GLU A 88 -4.15 -18.54 5.37
C GLU A 88 -3.64 -17.87 6.65
N VAL A 89 -4.52 -17.22 7.42
CA VAL A 89 -4.18 -16.59 8.70
C VAL A 89 -3.64 -17.61 9.71
N THR A 90 -4.25 -18.80 9.79
CA THR A 90 -3.81 -19.87 10.70
C THR A 90 -2.41 -20.35 10.37
N LEU A 91 -2.14 -20.64 9.09
CA LEU A 91 -0.83 -21.11 8.64
C LEU A 91 0.24 -20.02 8.76
N SER A 92 -0.09 -18.79 8.39
CA SER A 92 0.82 -17.65 8.53
C SER A 92 1.19 -17.36 9.98
N LYS A 93 0.23 -17.55 10.90
CA LYS A 93 0.50 -17.47 12.35
C LYS A 93 1.41 -18.60 12.80
N ALA A 94 1.14 -19.85 12.41
CA ALA A 94 1.96 -20.99 12.76
C ALA A 94 3.41 -20.84 12.26
N ILE A 95 3.61 -20.30 11.07
CA ILE A 95 4.93 -19.98 10.50
C ILE A 95 5.67 -18.94 11.34
N ARG A 96 4.99 -17.90 11.82
CA ARG A 96 5.62 -16.91 12.72
C ARG A 96 6.00 -17.49 14.06
N ASP A 97 5.20 -18.41 14.58
CA ASP A 97 5.40 -19.04 15.88
C ASP A 97 6.49 -20.13 15.82
N GLY A 98 6.64 -20.84 14.69
CA GLY A 98 7.64 -21.88 14.49
C GLY A 98 7.65 -22.38 13.04
N ALA A 99 8.44 -21.74 12.18
CA ALA A 99 8.49 -22.02 10.74
C ALA A 99 9.03 -23.44 10.46
N THR A 100 8.30 -24.21 9.67
CA THR A 100 8.71 -25.51 9.12
C THR A 100 8.39 -25.55 7.62
N LYS A 101 9.03 -26.47 6.88
CA LYS A 101 8.75 -26.60 5.44
C LYS A 101 7.33 -27.09 5.17
N GLU A 102 6.78 -27.93 6.05
CA GLU A 102 5.42 -28.48 5.96
C GLU A 102 4.37 -27.35 6.03
N LEU A 103 4.57 -26.38 6.92
CA LEU A 103 3.72 -25.20 7.02
C LEU A 103 3.78 -24.32 5.76
N TYR A 104 4.98 -24.12 5.20
CA TYR A 104 5.12 -23.38 3.94
C TYR A 104 4.48 -24.12 2.76
N ILE A 105 4.60 -25.46 2.68
CA ILE A 105 3.91 -26.26 1.66
C ILE A 105 2.38 -26.12 1.80
N ALA A 106 1.87 -26.23 3.02
CA ALA A 106 0.44 -26.07 3.28
C ALA A 106 -0.08 -24.68 2.92
N LEU A 107 0.69 -23.63 3.22
CA LEU A 107 0.33 -22.26 2.86
C LEU A 107 0.41 -22.02 1.35
N CYS A 108 1.45 -22.54 0.70
CA CYS A 108 1.60 -22.48 -0.76
C CYS A 108 0.40 -23.14 -1.45
N LYS A 109 0.04 -24.35 -1.02
CA LYS A 109 -1.15 -25.06 -1.52
C LYS A 109 -2.44 -24.27 -1.28
N THR A 110 -2.54 -23.59 -0.15
CA THR A 110 -3.71 -22.73 0.17
C THR A 110 -3.80 -21.53 -0.76
N TYR A 111 -2.68 -20.92 -1.13
CA TYR A 111 -2.63 -19.86 -2.14
C TYR A 111 -3.03 -20.37 -3.52
N VAL A 112 -2.46 -21.49 -3.95
CA VAL A 112 -2.80 -22.12 -5.26
C VAL A 112 -4.31 -22.42 -5.35
N GLU A 113 -4.90 -23.01 -4.31
CA GLU A 113 -6.33 -23.32 -4.28
C GLU A 113 -7.24 -22.07 -4.27
N GLN A 114 -6.71 -20.90 -3.95
CA GLN A 114 -7.38 -19.59 -4.04
C GLN A 114 -7.07 -18.85 -5.34
N ASP A 115 -6.34 -19.47 -6.23
CA ASP A 115 -5.84 -18.82 -7.45
C ASP A 115 -4.89 -17.64 -7.20
N LYS A 116 -4.15 -17.67 -6.11
CA LYS A 116 -3.15 -16.67 -5.71
C LYS A 116 -1.73 -17.18 -6.02
N ILE A 117 -1.47 -17.56 -7.27
CA ILE A 117 -0.18 -18.15 -7.67
C ILE A 117 0.98 -17.20 -7.39
N LEU A 118 0.81 -15.90 -7.63
CA LEU A 118 1.86 -14.90 -7.36
C LEU A 118 2.22 -14.79 -5.89
N ASP A 119 1.23 -14.86 -5.00
CA ASP A 119 1.46 -14.86 -3.56
C ASP A 119 2.27 -16.09 -3.14
N ALA A 120 1.96 -17.26 -3.72
CA ALA A 120 2.73 -18.49 -3.52
C ALA A 120 4.18 -18.35 -4.01
N VAL A 121 4.39 -17.81 -5.21
CA VAL A 121 5.73 -17.57 -5.79
C VAL A 121 6.51 -16.59 -4.93
N SER A 122 5.90 -15.48 -4.56
CA SER A 122 6.50 -14.41 -3.73
C SER A 122 6.86 -14.94 -2.34
N MET A 123 5.97 -15.69 -1.70
CA MET A 123 6.22 -16.31 -0.40
C MET A 123 7.45 -17.22 -0.45
N LEU A 124 7.53 -18.13 -1.44
CA LEU A 124 8.66 -19.06 -1.59
C LEU A 124 9.98 -18.34 -1.86
N ALA A 125 9.96 -17.24 -2.61
CA ALA A 125 11.14 -16.42 -2.89
C ALA A 125 11.68 -15.72 -1.63
N ASN A 126 10.81 -15.35 -0.68
CA ASN A 126 11.11 -14.49 0.46
C ASN A 126 11.16 -15.23 1.82
N ILE A 127 11.39 -16.55 1.83
CA ILE A 127 11.53 -17.31 3.09
C ILE A 127 12.78 -16.86 3.86
N PRO A 128 12.61 -16.37 5.12
CA PRO A 128 13.73 -15.80 5.89
C PRO A 128 14.75 -16.87 6.37
N ASN A 129 14.29 -18.09 6.64
CA ASN A 129 15.13 -19.17 7.12
C ASN A 129 15.83 -19.87 5.93
N ALA A 130 17.16 -19.70 5.84
CA ALA A 130 17.96 -20.21 4.73
C ALA A 130 17.92 -21.74 4.61
N SER A 131 17.83 -22.50 5.71
CA SER A 131 17.75 -23.96 5.70
C SER A 131 16.42 -24.43 5.11
N ILE A 132 15.30 -23.87 5.60
CA ILE A 132 13.96 -24.19 5.10
C ILE A 132 13.83 -23.78 3.62
N LYS A 133 14.37 -22.61 3.26
CA LYS A 133 14.38 -22.14 1.88
C LYS A 133 15.11 -23.13 0.97
N ALA A 134 16.29 -23.58 1.36
CA ALA A 134 17.08 -24.54 0.56
C ALA A 134 16.35 -25.90 0.42
N GLU A 135 15.71 -26.40 1.47
CA GLU A 135 14.91 -27.63 1.41
C GLU A 135 13.71 -27.49 0.45
N LEU A 136 13.00 -26.37 0.52
CA LEU A 136 11.85 -26.11 -0.34
C LEU A 136 12.26 -25.87 -1.79
N GLU A 137 13.35 -25.15 -2.04
CA GLU A 137 13.90 -24.98 -3.40
C GLU A 137 14.31 -26.33 -4.03
N ALA A 138 14.82 -27.28 -3.23
CA ALA A 138 15.14 -28.64 -3.72
C ALA A 138 13.89 -29.47 -4.06
N MET A 139 12.74 -29.14 -3.48
CA MET A 139 11.44 -29.82 -3.71
C MET A 139 10.57 -29.08 -4.74
N ARG A 140 10.88 -27.84 -5.01
CA ARG A 140 10.14 -26.94 -5.88
C ARG A 140 10.32 -27.34 -7.35
N PRO A 141 9.27 -27.31 -8.17
CA PRO A 141 9.43 -27.51 -9.61
C PRO A 141 10.41 -26.49 -10.20
N ALA A 142 11.20 -26.90 -11.18
CA ALA A 142 12.00 -25.98 -11.97
C ALA A 142 11.08 -25.03 -12.77
N ALA A 143 11.58 -23.82 -13.05
CA ALA A 143 10.85 -22.90 -13.92
C ALA A 143 10.63 -23.53 -15.30
N PRO A 144 9.45 -23.38 -15.91
CA PRO A 144 9.16 -23.86 -17.26
C PRO A 144 10.22 -23.40 -18.26
N GLN A 145 10.55 -24.25 -19.20
CA GLN A 145 11.50 -23.97 -20.28
C GLN A 145 10.77 -24.01 -21.62
N ALA A 146 11.21 -23.17 -22.55
CA ALA A 146 10.72 -23.16 -23.91
C ALA A 146 11.79 -23.69 -24.89
N ASP A 147 11.35 -24.34 -25.96
CA ASP A 147 12.22 -24.77 -27.06
C ASP A 147 12.76 -23.61 -27.89
N TYR A 148 12.02 -22.49 -27.95
CA TYR A 148 12.47 -21.22 -28.52
C TYR A 148 12.75 -20.22 -27.40
N PRO A 149 13.97 -19.63 -27.34
CA PRO A 149 14.26 -18.55 -26.39
C PRO A 149 13.50 -17.25 -26.79
N SER A 150 13.39 -16.32 -25.82
CA SER A 150 12.90 -14.97 -26.13
C SER A 150 13.65 -14.34 -27.29
N GLY A 151 12.95 -13.68 -28.21
CA GLY A 151 13.59 -13.03 -29.35
C GLY A 151 12.69 -12.78 -30.55
N TYR A 152 13.33 -12.30 -31.61
CA TYR A 152 12.69 -12.07 -32.89
C TYR A 152 12.77 -13.31 -33.80
N TYR A 153 11.64 -13.60 -34.47
CA TYR A 153 11.54 -14.70 -35.43
C TYR A 153 10.88 -14.19 -36.71
N SER A 154 11.60 -14.28 -37.82
CA SER A 154 11.12 -13.83 -39.13
C SER A 154 10.05 -14.74 -39.76
N GLN A 155 9.69 -15.82 -39.08
CA GLN A 155 8.67 -16.78 -39.51
C GLN A 155 7.81 -17.20 -38.32
N TYR A 156 6.63 -17.75 -38.59
CA TYR A 156 5.80 -18.35 -37.56
C TYR A 156 6.57 -19.44 -36.83
N ILE A 157 6.50 -19.41 -35.50
CA ILE A 157 7.00 -20.46 -34.60
C ILE A 157 5.83 -20.96 -33.74
N SER A 158 5.94 -22.20 -33.33
CA SER A 158 5.05 -22.81 -32.35
C SER A 158 5.91 -23.17 -31.14
N VAL A 159 5.66 -22.53 -30.01
CA VAL A 159 6.51 -22.63 -28.81
C VAL A 159 6.05 -23.81 -27.96
N THR A 160 6.97 -24.75 -27.73
CA THR A 160 6.74 -25.90 -26.84
C THR A 160 7.31 -25.59 -25.46
N LEU A 161 6.44 -25.65 -24.45
CA LEU A 161 6.85 -25.51 -23.06
C LEU A 161 7.11 -26.87 -22.43
N SER A 162 8.14 -26.94 -21.60
CA SER A 162 8.47 -28.13 -20.81
C SER A 162 8.57 -27.78 -19.32
N SER A 163 8.18 -28.73 -18.46
CA SER A 163 8.23 -28.57 -17.01
C SER A 163 8.76 -29.84 -16.33
N SER A 164 8.91 -29.78 -15.00
CA SER A 164 9.31 -30.93 -14.20
C SER A 164 8.25 -32.06 -14.28
N GLU A 165 8.71 -33.30 -14.25
CA GLU A 165 7.81 -34.47 -14.21
C GLU A 165 6.88 -34.42 -12.99
N GLY A 166 5.61 -34.81 -13.16
CA GLY A 166 4.62 -34.78 -12.09
C GLY A 166 4.10 -33.38 -11.74
N THR A 167 4.19 -32.42 -12.67
CA THR A 167 3.62 -31.08 -12.50
C THR A 167 2.59 -30.76 -13.58
N THR A 168 1.62 -29.89 -13.21
CA THR A 168 0.72 -29.28 -14.18
C THR A 168 1.29 -27.90 -14.56
N LEU A 169 1.42 -27.64 -15.86
CA LEU A 169 1.91 -26.38 -16.39
C LEU A 169 0.72 -25.52 -16.83
N TYR A 170 0.72 -24.26 -16.38
CA TYR A 170 -0.23 -23.22 -16.79
C TYR A 170 0.51 -22.10 -17.51
N TYR A 171 -0.13 -21.46 -18.47
CA TYR A 171 0.43 -20.36 -19.22
C TYR A 171 -0.63 -19.36 -19.67
N THR A 172 -0.18 -18.13 -19.97
CA THR A 172 -0.97 -17.07 -20.60
C THR A 172 -0.16 -16.40 -21.71
N THR A 173 -0.86 -15.72 -22.63
CA THR A 173 -0.25 -14.94 -23.71
C THR A 173 -0.82 -13.53 -23.80
N ASP A 174 -1.67 -13.15 -22.86
CA ASP A 174 -2.40 -11.88 -22.79
C ASP A 174 -1.71 -10.80 -21.92
N GLY A 175 -0.59 -11.16 -21.29
CA GLY A 175 0.16 -10.28 -20.38
C GLY A 175 -0.16 -10.48 -18.91
N ASP A 176 -1.20 -11.25 -18.59
CA ASP A 176 -1.54 -11.60 -17.21
C ASP A 176 -0.73 -12.81 -16.72
N TYR A 177 -0.62 -12.94 -15.41
CA TYR A 177 0.02 -14.11 -14.81
C TYR A 177 -0.88 -15.33 -14.85
N PRO A 178 -0.31 -16.54 -15.09
CA PRO A 178 -1.09 -17.77 -15.16
C PRO A 178 -1.85 -18.09 -13.86
N SER A 179 -3.06 -18.55 -14.01
CA SER A 179 -4.03 -18.97 -13.02
C SER A 179 -4.27 -20.48 -13.09
N ILE A 180 -4.70 -21.11 -11.98
CA ILE A 180 -5.20 -22.50 -12.05
C ILE A 180 -6.58 -22.61 -12.72
N ALA A 181 -7.25 -21.47 -12.93
CA ALA A 181 -8.49 -21.41 -13.69
C ALA A 181 -8.25 -21.43 -15.21
N ASP A 182 -7.01 -21.14 -15.66
CA ASP A 182 -6.62 -21.26 -17.05
C ASP A 182 -6.54 -22.74 -17.47
N GLU A 183 -6.66 -23.00 -18.76
CA GLU A 183 -6.49 -24.35 -19.29
C GLU A 183 -5.03 -24.82 -19.10
N PRO A 184 -4.81 -26.02 -18.56
CA PRO A 184 -3.47 -26.58 -18.47
C PRO A 184 -2.81 -26.69 -19.85
N TYR A 185 -1.52 -26.38 -19.91
CA TYR A 185 -0.74 -26.53 -21.14
C TYR A 185 -0.77 -27.97 -21.64
N SER A 186 -1.16 -28.17 -22.88
CA SER A 186 -1.29 -29.49 -23.52
C SER A 186 -0.80 -29.55 -24.97
N VAL A 187 -0.72 -28.38 -25.63
CA VAL A 187 -0.30 -28.27 -27.03
C VAL A 187 0.65 -27.09 -27.20
N PRO A 188 1.55 -27.14 -28.23
CA PRO A 188 2.42 -26.00 -28.52
C PRO A 188 1.63 -24.70 -28.76
N ILE A 189 2.19 -23.60 -28.30
CA ILE A 189 1.59 -22.26 -28.38
C ILE A 189 1.87 -21.67 -29.75
N GLU A 190 0.84 -21.40 -30.52
CA GLU A 190 0.95 -20.65 -31.79
C GLU A 190 0.94 -19.15 -31.47
N LEU A 191 2.04 -18.47 -31.78
CA LEU A 191 2.18 -17.03 -31.54
C LEU A 191 1.67 -16.23 -32.75
N PRO A 192 0.84 -15.19 -32.53
CA PRO A 192 0.39 -14.31 -33.62
C PRO A 192 1.55 -13.47 -34.18
N LEU A 193 1.32 -12.85 -35.33
CA LEU A 193 2.22 -11.81 -35.83
C LEU A 193 2.30 -10.64 -34.87
N GLY A 194 3.50 -10.07 -34.75
CA GLY A 194 3.78 -8.99 -33.81
C GLY A 194 4.35 -9.52 -32.50
N GLU A 195 4.16 -8.76 -31.45
CA GLU A 195 4.72 -9.03 -30.14
C GLU A 195 3.79 -9.91 -29.30
N SER A 196 4.39 -10.83 -28.58
CA SER A 196 3.69 -11.71 -27.62
C SER A 196 4.55 -11.93 -26.40
N GLN A 197 3.93 -11.96 -25.23
CA GLN A 197 4.58 -12.40 -24.01
C GLN A 197 3.94 -13.68 -23.53
N VAL A 198 4.75 -14.68 -23.22
CA VAL A 198 4.30 -15.94 -22.65
C VAL A 198 4.73 -15.98 -21.20
N TYR A 199 3.77 -16.04 -20.29
CA TYR A 199 3.99 -16.28 -18.88
C TYR A 199 3.68 -17.74 -18.59
N ALA A 200 4.56 -18.42 -17.86
CA ALA A 200 4.37 -19.85 -17.57
C ALA A 200 4.79 -20.19 -16.13
N VAL A 201 4.02 -21.07 -15.49
CA VAL A 201 4.27 -21.58 -14.15
C VAL A 201 3.92 -23.07 -14.06
N SER A 202 4.69 -23.83 -13.30
CA SER A 202 4.41 -25.24 -13.02
C SER A 202 3.92 -25.40 -11.58
N VAL A 203 2.86 -26.18 -11.40
CA VAL A 203 2.28 -26.50 -10.09
C VAL A 203 2.43 -28.01 -9.84
N ALA A 204 3.11 -28.37 -8.76
CA ALA A 204 3.28 -29.76 -8.34
C ALA A 204 2.06 -30.28 -7.54
N ASP A 205 1.87 -31.60 -7.47
CA ASP A 205 0.78 -32.23 -6.72
C ASP A 205 0.75 -31.84 -5.22
N ASN A 206 1.93 -31.57 -4.64
CA ASN A 206 2.04 -31.12 -3.26
C ASN A 206 1.66 -29.63 -3.07
N GLY A 207 1.33 -28.92 -4.15
CA GLY A 207 0.95 -27.51 -4.16
C GLY A 207 2.13 -26.52 -4.25
N LEU A 208 3.39 -26.99 -4.34
CA LEU A 208 4.52 -26.11 -4.63
C LEU A 208 4.48 -25.61 -6.06
N VAL A 209 4.84 -24.33 -6.24
CA VAL A 209 4.86 -23.67 -7.55
C VAL A 209 6.29 -23.35 -7.98
N SER A 210 6.57 -23.45 -9.28
CA SER A 210 7.85 -23.00 -9.85
C SER A 210 8.01 -21.47 -9.76
N PRO A 211 9.22 -20.93 -9.98
CA PRO A 211 9.35 -19.55 -10.45
C PRO A 211 8.54 -19.36 -11.73
N VAL A 212 8.01 -18.14 -11.94
CA VAL A 212 7.34 -17.80 -13.20
C VAL A 212 8.40 -17.62 -14.28
N THR A 213 8.21 -18.25 -15.43
CA THR A 213 8.98 -17.99 -16.64
C THR A 213 8.26 -16.93 -17.47
N ILE A 214 8.98 -15.90 -17.88
CA ILE A 214 8.47 -14.84 -18.75
C ILE A 214 9.31 -14.85 -20.03
N LEU A 215 8.65 -15.00 -21.17
CA LEU A 215 9.27 -15.09 -22.48
C LEU A 215 8.63 -14.07 -23.41
N GLY A 216 9.44 -13.24 -24.06
CA GLY A 216 9.00 -12.25 -25.05
C GLY A 216 9.35 -12.70 -26.46
N TYR A 217 8.40 -12.67 -27.36
CA TYR A 217 8.56 -13.04 -28.76
C TYR A 217 8.04 -11.94 -29.67
N THR A 218 8.74 -11.74 -30.79
CA THR A 218 8.25 -10.91 -31.90
C THR A 218 8.24 -11.75 -33.16
N ILE A 219 7.08 -11.96 -33.76
CA ILE A 219 6.91 -12.80 -34.94
C ILE A 219 6.67 -11.92 -36.17
N GLY A 220 7.56 -12.03 -37.19
CA GLY A 220 7.31 -11.51 -38.51
C GLY A 220 7.45 -10.00 -38.69
N GLY A 221 8.21 -9.32 -37.83
CA GLY A 221 8.62 -7.92 -38.11
C GLY A 221 9.80 -7.88 -39.08
N VAL A 222 9.74 -7.00 -40.09
CA VAL A 222 10.88 -6.80 -40.97
C VAL A 222 11.95 -5.98 -40.23
N ILE A 223 13.19 -6.47 -40.21
CA ILE A 223 14.33 -5.65 -39.73
C ILE A 223 14.66 -4.65 -40.86
N GLU A 224 14.32 -3.39 -40.63
CA GLU A 224 14.53 -2.32 -41.61
C GLU A 224 15.42 -1.23 -41.00
N PRO A 225 16.20 -0.53 -41.84
CA PRO A 225 16.91 0.67 -41.37
C PRO A 225 15.92 1.72 -40.90
N VAL A 226 16.17 2.30 -39.74
CA VAL A 226 15.36 3.37 -39.17
C VAL A 226 15.79 4.72 -39.77
N ILE A 227 14.82 5.49 -40.24
CA ILE A 227 15.02 6.85 -40.72
C ILE A 227 14.25 7.78 -39.78
N PHE A 228 14.98 8.48 -38.94
CA PHE A 228 14.39 9.43 -38.00
C PHE A 228 13.92 10.68 -38.70
N MET A 229 12.75 11.17 -38.29
CA MET A 229 12.20 12.46 -38.73
C MET A 229 12.81 13.63 -37.95
N ASP A 230 13.28 13.34 -36.72
CA ASP A 230 13.85 14.34 -35.82
C ASP A 230 15.29 14.00 -35.42
N ALA A 231 16.21 14.95 -35.70
CA ALA A 231 17.62 14.74 -35.43
C ALA A 231 17.97 14.69 -33.93
N SER A 232 17.22 15.42 -33.10
CA SER A 232 17.43 15.42 -31.65
C SER A 232 16.95 14.10 -31.03
N MET A 233 15.83 13.54 -31.55
CA MET A 233 15.37 12.19 -31.19
C MET A 233 16.40 11.13 -31.60
N GLU A 234 16.89 11.17 -32.82
CA GLU A 234 17.95 10.25 -33.28
C GLU A 234 19.20 10.33 -32.38
N GLN A 235 19.64 11.54 -32.03
CA GLN A 235 20.80 11.73 -31.18
C GLN A 235 20.58 11.16 -29.77
N ALA A 236 19.41 11.37 -29.16
CA ALA A 236 19.07 10.84 -27.84
C ALA A 236 19.04 9.30 -27.86
N ILE A 237 18.45 8.71 -28.89
CA ILE A 237 18.37 7.25 -29.05
C ILE A 237 19.77 6.64 -29.27
N ARG A 238 20.58 7.26 -30.11
CA ARG A 238 21.98 6.83 -30.31
C ARG A 238 22.80 6.89 -29.01
N ALA A 239 22.61 7.96 -28.25
CA ALA A 239 23.27 8.12 -26.95
C ALA A 239 22.85 7.01 -25.95
N ALA A 240 21.55 6.68 -25.90
CA ALA A 240 21.03 5.61 -25.05
C ALA A 240 21.56 4.24 -25.45
N LEU A 241 21.75 3.98 -26.74
CA LEU A 241 22.30 2.71 -27.25
C LEU A 241 23.83 2.67 -27.26
N GLY A 242 24.53 3.80 -27.06
CA GLY A 242 25.98 3.88 -27.15
C GLY A 242 26.50 3.80 -28.58
N TYR A 243 25.70 4.15 -29.59
CA TYR A 243 26.08 4.10 -31.01
C TYR A 243 26.48 5.48 -31.53
N ASP A 244 27.50 5.51 -32.37
CA ASP A 244 27.90 6.72 -33.08
C ASP A 244 27.12 6.95 -34.39
N GLN A 245 27.39 8.05 -35.07
CA GLN A 245 26.72 8.43 -36.31
C GLN A 245 27.02 7.48 -37.50
N SER A 246 28.08 6.64 -37.43
CA SER A 246 28.45 5.73 -38.49
C SER A 246 27.65 4.42 -38.46
N HIS A 247 27.04 4.10 -37.32
CA HIS A 247 26.20 2.92 -37.17
C HIS A 247 24.83 3.11 -37.82
N VAL A 248 24.45 2.20 -38.70
CA VAL A 248 23.09 2.20 -39.27
C VAL A 248 22.17 1.58 -38.22
N LEU A 249 21.19 2.37 -37.75
CA LEU A 249 20.19 1.87 -36.83
C LEU A 249 19.11 1.06 -37.55
N TYR A 250 18.79 -0.08 -36.98
CA TYR A 250 17.69 -0.92 -37.45
C TYR A 250 16.60 -0.99 -36.38
N THR A 251 15.38 -1.36 -36.80
CA THR A 251 14.22 -1.43 -35.90
C THR A 251 14.47 -2.31 -34.66
N ASN A 252 15.22 -3.40 -34.81
CA ASN A 252 15.59 -4.28 -33.69
C ASN A 252 16.62 -3.69 -32.72
N ASP A 253 17.43 -2.72 -33.12
CA ASP A 253 18.32 -2.00 -32.18
C ASP A 253 17.50 -1.23 -31.14
N LEU A 254 16.34 -0.71 -31.56
CA LEU A 254 15.47 0.12 -30.73
C LEU A 254 14.68 -0.67 -29.69
N TRP A 255 14.60 -1.97 -29.80
CA TRP A 255 13.92 -2.84 -28.80
C TRP A 255 14.57 -2.82 -27.41
N GLN A 256 15.82 -2.35 -27.33
CA GLN A 256 16.54 -2.18 -26.08
C GLN A 256 16.18 -0.90 -25.35
N ILE A 257 15.45 0.02 -26.02
CA ILE A 257 15.03 1.29 -25.43
C ILE A 257 13.73 1.07 -24.65
N THR A 258 13.85 0.99 -23.35
CA THR A 258 12.70 0.87 -22.43
C THR A 258 12.37 2.17 -21.71
N GLU A 259 13.26 3.16 -21.76
CA GLU A 259 13.09 4.46 -21.12
C GLU A 259 13.58 5.57 -22.07
N LEU A 260 12.81 6.65 -22.18
CA LEU A 260 13.17 7.82 -22.96
C LEU A 260 12.64 9.10 -22.33
N GLU A 261 13.51 10.09 -22.19
CA GLU A 261 13.13 11.48 -22.04
C GLU A 261 13.26 12.19 -23.39
N VAL A 262 12.15 12.71 -23.91
CA VAL A 262 12.14 13.38 -25.22
C VAL A 262 12.93 14.67 -25.13
N PRO A 263 13.94 14.88 -26.00
CA PRO A 263 14.72 16.12 -26.00
C PRO A 263 13.84 17.36 -26.16
N SER A 264 14.10 18.41 -25.40
CA SER A 264 13.28 19.62 -25.39
C SER A 264 13.25 20.34 -26.75
N ASP A 265 14.25 20.12 -27.59
CA ASP A 265 14.42 20.70 -28.93
C ASP A 265 13.92 19.78 -30.07
N ALA A 266 13.47 18.55 -29.76
CA ALA A 266 12.85 17.70 -30.77
C ALA A 266 11.58 18.36 -31.32
N MET A 267 11.41 18.36 -32.62
CA MET A 267 10.33 19.07 -33.34
C MET A 267 9.09 18.19 -33.54
N THR A 268 9.23 16.87 -33.57
CA THR A 268 8.14 15.91 -33.75
C THR A 268 8.28 14.72 -32.81
N LEU A 269 7.19 14.01 -32.58
CA LEU A 269 7.12 12.75 -31.81
C LEU A 269 6.85 11.53 -32.71
N GLU A 270 6.78 11.72 -34.04
CA GLU A 270 6.46 10.64 -34.99
C GLU A 270 7.44 9.47 -34.90
N ASP A 271 8.69 9.72 -34.48
CA ASP A 271 9.72 8.70 -34.30
C ASP A 271 9.43 7.71 -33.15
N LEU A 272 8.47 8.03 -32.24
CA LEU A 272 8.01 7.12 -31.21
C LEU A 272 7.43 5.82 -31.79
N ILE A 273 6.98 5.82 -33.02
CA ILE A 273 6.47 4.63 -33.73
C ILE A 273 7.48 3.47 -33.75
N TYR A 274 8.78 3.78 -33.69
CA TYR A 274 9.85 2.78 -33.69
C TYR A 274 10.15 2.22 -32.28
N LEU A 275 9.66 2.87 -31.21
CA LEU A 275 10.01 2.56 -29.81
C LEU A 275 8.93 1.70 -29.13
N THR A 276 8.55 0.61 -29.76
CA THR A 276 7.42 -0.23 -29.35
C THR A 276 7.61 -0.91 -28.00
N TYR A 277 8.86 -1.07 -27.53
CA TYR A 277 9.18 -1.65 -26.21
C TYR A 277 9.37 -0.63 -25.09
N LEU A 278 9.04 0.63 -25.34
CA LEU A 278 9.17 1.68 -24.34
C LEU A 278 8.24 1.43 -23.16
N GLU A 279 8.81 1.40 -21.96
CA GLU A 279 8.07 1.23 -20.69
C GLU A 279 7.87 2.57 -19.97
N ASN A 280 8.87 3.46 -20.05
CA ASN A 280 8.85 4.76 -19.38
C ASN A 280 9.11 5.87 -20.41
N LEU A 281 8.19 6.82 -20.49
CA LEU A 281 8.31 7.95 -21.41
C LEU A 281 8.05 9.26 -20.68
N THR A 282 8.97 10.21 -20.83
CA THR A 282 8.83 11.58 -20.33
C THR A 282 8.81 12.55 -21.51
N VAL A 283 7.75 13.36 -21.57
CA VAL A 283 7.56 14.42 -22.58
C VAL A 283 7.10 15.68 -21.86
N ASN A 284 7.99 16.64 -21.73
CA ASN A 284 7.74 17.82 -20.91
C ASN A 284 7.47 19.09 -21.73
N GLY A 285 6.50 19.90 -21.29
CA GLY A 285 6.34 21.30 -21.66
C GLY A 285 6.00 21.57 -23.14
N ARG A 286 5.39 20.63 -23.86
CA ARG A 286 5.10 20.73 -25.29
C ARG A 286 3.67 21.13 -25.61
N ASN A 287 3.50 21.76 -26.78
CA ASN A 287 2.20 21.92 -27.39
C ASN A 287 2.02 20.85 -28.49
N MET A 288 1.04 19.97 -28.30
CA MET A 288 0.72 18.87 -29.19
C MET A 288 -0.69 19.07 -29.78
N SER A 289 -0.86 18.78 -31.08
CA SER A 289 -2.17 18.87 -31.71
C SER A 289 -3.09 17.69 -31.38
N ASN A 290 -2.51 16.56 -30.98
CA ASN A 290 -3.17 15.34 -30.52
C ASN A 290 -2.14 14.46 -29.79
N LEU A 291 -2.57 13.29 -29.33
CA LEU A 291 -1.71 12.30 -28.66
C LEU A 291 -1.60 10.99 -29.46
N GLN A 292 -1.80 11.06 -30.79
CA GLN A 292 -1.84 9.86 -31.63
C GLN A 292 -0.47 9.16 -31.73
N ASP A 293 0.63 9.90 -31.57
CA ASP A 293 1.99 9.35 -31.61
C ASP A 293 2.27 8.35 -30.49
N PHE A 294 1.44 8.35 -29.44
CA PHE A 294 1.55 7.41 -28.31
C PHE A 294 0.78 6.09 -28.55
N ALA A 295 -0.13 6.03 -29.54
CA ALA A 295 -1.07 4.91 -29.70
C ALA A 295 -0.40 3.53 -29.92
N GLY A 296 0.86 3.51 -30.39
CA GLY A 296 1.63 2.29 -30.63
C GLY A 296 2.48 1.82 -29.44
N LEU A 297 2.50 2.57 -28.33
CA LEU A 297 3.38 2.28 -27.18
C LEU A 297 2.74 1.26 -26.22
N ASN A 298 2.52 0.05 -26.71
CA ASN A 298 1.75 -0.97 -26.00
C ASN A 298 2.44 -1.51 -24.71
N HIS A 299 3.75 -1.31 -24.56
CA HIS A 299 4.49 -1.71 -23.36
C HIS A 299 4.61 -0.59 -22.31
N LEU A 300 4.05 0.60 -22.61
CA LEU A 300 4.22 1.76 -21.74
C LEU A 300 3.51 1.56 -20.40
N LYS A 301 4.28 1.67 -19.32
CA LYS A 301 3.84 1.56 -17.92
C LYS A 301 3.74 2.92 -17.26
N LYS A 302 4.63 3.84 -17.64
CA LYS A 302 4.73 5.19 -17.08
C LYS A 302 4.82 6.22 -18.16
N LEU A 303 3.96 7.24 -18.09
CA LEU A 303 3.91 8.37 -19.02
C LEU A 303 3.88 9.69 -18.24
N ASP A 304 4.90 10.52 -18.46
CA ASP A 304 4.93 11.88 -17.95
C ASP A 304 4.70 12.87 -19.10
N LEU A 305 3.57 13.60 -19.04
CA LEU A 305 3.20 14.67 -19.95
C LEU A 305 3.12 16.02 -19.23
N SER A 306 3.80 16.17 -18.11
CA SER A 306 3.73 17.36 -17.27
C SER A 306 4.07 18.64 -18.05
N GLY A 307 3.26 19.67 -17.85
CA GLY A 307 3.42 20.94 -18.55
C GLY A 307 3.06 20.93 -20.03
N CYS A 308 2.63 19.79 -20.58
CA CYS A 308 2.21 19.69 -21.98
C CYS A 308 0.81 20.29 -22.19
N ARG A 309 0.55 20.71 -23.42
CA ARG A 309 -0.78 21.18 -23.86
C ARG A 309 -1.25 20.39 -25.06
N PHE A 310 -2.45 19.87 -24.96
CA PHE A 310 -3.10 19.07 -25.99
C PHE A 310 -4.63 19.17 -25.84
N PRO A 311 -5.42 18.87 -26.88
CA PRO A 311 -6.87 18.79 -26.76
C PRO A 311 -7.28 17.67 -25.79
N ALA A 312 -8.19 17.95 -24.86
CA ALA A 312 -8.60 17.00 -23.84
C ALA A 312 -9.24 15.72 -24.40
N ASP A 313 -9.90 15.80 -25.56
CA ASP A 313 -10.46 14.64 -26.27
C ASP A 313 -9.41 13.63 -26.76
N SER A 314 -8.11 14.03 -26.76
CA SER A 314 -6.99 13.15 -27.08
C SER A 314 -6.67 12.14 -25.94
N LEU A 315 -7.14 12.38 -24.71
CA LEU A 315 -6.88 11.51 -23.55
C LEU A 315 -7.34 10.06 -23.76
N LYS A 316 -8.34 9.83 -24.62
CA LYS A 316 -8.78 8.49 -25.01
C LYS A 316 -7.66 7.63 -25.62
N THR A 317 -6.68 8.24 -26.30
CA THR A 317 -5.52 7.52 -26.83
C THR A 317 -4.66 6.99 -25.68
N ILE A 318 -4.45 7.80 -24.62
CA ILE A 318 -3.69 7.39 -23.45
C ILE A 318 -4.44 6.31 -22.66
N ALA A 319 -5.76 6.47 -22.48
CA ALA A 319 -6.60 5.49 -21.80
C ALA A 319 -6.68 4.12 -22.52
N SER A 320 -6.32 4.06 -23.79
CA SER A 320 -6.28 2.81 -24.56
C SER A 320 -4.94 2.06 -24.47
N LEU A 321 -3.94 2.61 -23.77
CA LEU A 321 -2.65 1.96 -23.58
C LEU A 321 -2.81 0.80 -22.55
N PRO A 322 -2.56 -0.45 -22.97
CA PRO A 322 -3.01 -1.62 -22.21
C PRO A 322 -2.29 -1.84 -20.87
N HIS A 323 -1.06 -1.32 -20.74
CA HIS A 323 -0.20 -1.56 -19.58
C HIS A 323 0.13 -0.29 -18.79
N LEU A 324 -0.50 0.85 -19.14
CA LEU A 324 -0.22 2.13 -18.48
C LEU A 324 -0.76 2.12 -17.03
N LYS A 325 0.13 2.36 -16.08
CA LYS A 325 -0.14 2.37 -14.64
C LYS A 325 0.11 3.72 -13.98
N GLU A 326 1.09 4.48 -14.49
CA GLU A 326 1.48 5.76 -13.95
C GLU A 326 1.32 6.84 -15.01
N LEU A 327 0.51 7.87 -14.73
CA LEU A 327 0.25 8.97 -15.64
C LEU A 327 0.40 10.31 -14.91
N ASN A 328 1.30 11.15 -15.42
CA ASN A 328 1.46 12.52 -14.97
C ASN A 328 0.93 13.50 -16.03
N LEU A 329 -0.15 14.20 -15.68
CA LEU A 329 -0.80 15.26 -16.48
C LEU A 329 -0.76 16.60 -15.72
N SER A 330 0.18 16.79 -14.81
CA SER A 330 0.27 18.01 -14.02
C SER A 330 0.59 19.22 -14.90
N ASN A 331 0.01 20.36 -14.57
CA ASN A 331 0.24 21.63 -15.27
C ASN A 331 -0.08 21.60 -16.80
N CYS A 332 -1.04 20.77 -17.22
CA CYS A 332 -1.44 20.60 -18.62
C CYS A 332 -2.55 21.57 -19.07
N SER A 333 -3.01 22.47 -18.22
CA SER A 333 -4.15 23.39 -18.46
C SER A 333 -5.46 22.66 -18.76
N LEU A 334 -5.64 21.44 -18.25
CA LEU A 334 -6.84 20.64 -18.44
C LEU A 334 -8.01 21.19 -17.63
N SER A 335 -9.20 21.19 -18.21
CA SER A 335 -10.46 21.51 -17.52
C SER A 335 -11.40 20.31 -17.40
N THR A 336 -11.08 19.21 -18.08
CA THR A 336 -11.83 17.96 -18.07
C THR A 336 -10.88 16.77 -18.20
N LEU A 337 -11.31 15.62 -17.68
CA LEU A 337 -10.62 14.32 -17.78
C LEU A 337 -11.35 13.38 -18.75
N SER A 338 -12.29 13.91 -19.54
CA SER A 338 -13.03 13.10 -20.51
C SER A 338 -12.07 12.40 -21.47
N GLY A 339 -12.27 11.11 -21.63
CA GLY A 339 -11.39 10.21 -22.37
C GLY A 339 -10.58 9.27 -21.50
N LEU A 340 -10.52 9.49 -20.16
CA LEU A 340 -9.84 8.56 -19.22
C LEU A 340 -10.78 7.48 -18.63
N GLU A 341 -12.04 7.42 -19.03
CA GLU A 341 -13.05 6.53 -18.43
C GLU A 341 -12.70 5.03 -18.48
N ASN A 342 -11.82 4.65 -19.42
CA ASN A 342 -11.39 3.25 -19.60
C ASN A 342 -9.98 2.95 -19.08
N ALA A 343 -9.35 3.87 -18.36
CA ALA A 343 -8.02 3.65 -17.80
C ALA A 343 -8.08 2.87 -16.46
N GLU A 344 -8.68 1.68 -16.47
CA GLU A 344 -8.99 0.88 -15.28
C GLU A 344 -7.75 0.35 -14.55
N SER A 345 -6.63 0.17 -15.28
CA SER A 345 -5.34 -0.31 -14.75
C SER A 345 -4.49 0.77 -14.08
N MET A 346 -4.97 2.03 -14.06
CA MET A 346 -4.21 3.15 -13.50
C MET A 346 -3.97 2.97 -11.99
N GLU A 347 -2.71 3.03 -11.57
CA GLU A 347 -2.28 2.92 -10.18
C GLU A 347 -1.90 4.27 -9.58
N ILE A 348 -1.23 5.13 -10.37
CA ILE A 348 -0.78 6.47 -9.94
C ILE A 348 -1.23 7.50 -10.97
N LEU A 349 -1.96 8.52 -10.52
CA LEU A 349 -2.42 9.59 -11.38
C LEU A 349 -2.12 10.97 -10.76
N ASP A 350 -1.29 11.76 -11.44
CA ASP A 350 -1.07 13.17 -11.12
C ASP A 350 -1.77 14.06 -12.13
N ILE A 351 -2.80 14.77 -11.69
CA ILE A 351 -3.53 15.78 -12.45
C ILE A 351 -3.51 17.14 -11.75
N SER A 352 -2.51 17.35 -10.90
CA SER A 352 -2.32 18.60 -10.17
C SER A 352 -2.11 19.81 -11.08
N ASN A 353 -2.29 21.01 -10.55
CA ASN A 353 -2.05 22.27 -11.26
C ASN A 353 -2.82 22.40 -12.58
N ASN A 354 -4.10 22.04 -12.55
CA ASN A 354 -5.03 22.14 -13.66
C ASN A 354 -6.28 22.97 -13.26
N THR A 355 -7.38 22.87 -14.01
CA THR A 355 -8.64 23.54 -13.69
C THR A 355 -9.80 22.55 -13.60
N ILE A 356 -9.50 21.31 -13.18
CA ILE A 356 -10.45 20.20 -13.11
C ILE A 356 -11.51 20.49 -12.05
N ARG A 357 -12.77 20.14 -12.39
CA ARG A 357 -13.93 20.24 -11.49
C ARG A 357 -14.68 18.93 -11.33
N ASN A 358 -14.70 18.13 -12.40
CA ASN A 358 -15.44 16.87 -12.46
C ASN A 358 -14.49 15.70 -12.49
N LEU A 359 -14.64 14.77 -11.52
CA LEU A 359 -13.84 13.57 -11.35
C LEU A 359 -14.56 12.30 -11.86
N GLU A 360 -15.75 12.41 -12.46
CA GLU A 360 -16.53 11.26 -12.95
C GLU A 360 -15.73 10.30 -13.85
N PRO A 361 -14.83 10.80 -14.74
CA PRO A 361 -13.99 9.89 -15.54
C PRO A 361 -13.08 8.96 -14.74
N LEU A 362 -12.84 9.22 -13.46
CA LEU A 362 -12.02 8.36 -12.59
C LEU A 362 -12.81 7.22 -11.94
N SER A 363 -14.13 7.15 -12.12
CA SER A 363 -15.02 6.25 -11.37
C SER A 363 -14.70 4.76 -11.55
N ASN A 364 -14.07 4.36 -12.65
CA ASN A 364 -13.71 2.97 -12.95
C ASN A 364 -12.26 2.62 -12.60
N MET A 365 -11.45 3.57 -12.09
CA MET A 365 -10.05 3.35 -11.77
C MET A 365 -9.88 2.61 -10.43
N SER A 366 -10.37 1.38 -10.37
CA SER A 366 -10.41 0.60 -9.12
C SER A 366 -9.02 0.21 -8.59
N ALA A 367 -7.99 0.25 -9.43
CA ALA A 367 -6.60 -0.02 -9.05
C ALA A 367 -5.85 1.22 -8.51
N LEU A 368 -6.47 2.42 -8.55
CA LEU A 368 -5.80 3.67 -8.22
C LEU A 368 -5.40 3.71 -6.73
N SER A 369 -4.10 3.78 -6.50
CA SER A 369 -3.48 3.80 -5.17
C SER A 369 -2.97 5.18 -4.75
N GLU A 370 -2.59 6.01 -5.72
CA GLU A 370 -2.11 7.37 -5.48
C GLU A 370 -2.80 8.37 -6.42
N LEU A 371 -3.38 9.43 -5.86
CA LEU A 371 -4.08 10.46 -6.61
C LEU A 371 -3.65 11.85 -6.15
N TYR A 372 -3.11 12.63 -7.09
CA TYR A 372 -2.66 14.00 -6.87
C TYR A 372 -3.57 14.98 -7.62
N LEU A 373 -4.38 15.73 -6.86
CA LEU A 373 -5.40 16.68 -7.35
C LEU A 373 -5.10 18.13 -6.94
N GLN A 374 -3.97 18.39 -6.29
CA GLN A 374 -3.70 19.70 -5.73
C GLN A 374 -3.71 20.81 -6.81
N HIS A 375 -4.10 22.02 -6.40
CA HIS A 375 -4.26 23.17 -7.29
C HIS A 375 -5.22 22.90 -8.45
N ASN A 376 -6.46 22.55 -8.14
CA ASN A 376 -7.58 22.40 -9.06
C ASN A 376 -8.83 23.18 -8.57
N ALA A 377 -9.98 22.91 -9.15
CA ALA A 377 -11.25 23.54 -8.76
C ALA A 377 -12.28 22.48 -8.31
N VAL A 378 -11.81 21.39 -7.71
CA VAL A 378 -12.66 20.29 -7.23
C VAL A 378 -13.43 20.73 -5.99
N ALA A 379 -14.73 20.45 -5.98
CA ALA A 379 -15.64 20.75 -4.86
C ALA A 379 -16.37 19.52 -4.32
N ASN A 380 -16.21 18.35 -4.97
CA ASN A 380 -16.90 17.11 -4.59
C ASN A 380 -15.98 15.90 -4.77
N LEU A 381 -15.89 15.06 -3.73
CA LEU A 381 -15.07 13.86 -3.66
C LEU A 381 -15.87 12.54 -3.81
N ALA A 382 -17.13 12.58 -4.20
CA ALA A 382 -17.98 11.38 -4.23
C ALA A 382 -17.36 10.23 -5.05
N VAL A 383 -16.73 10.55 -6.17
CA VAL A 383 -16.01 9.58 -7.02
C VAL A 383 -14.79 9.01 -6.28
N VAL A 384 -14.01 9.88 -5.63
CA VAL A 384 -12.79 9.46 -4.89
C VAL A 384 -13.14 8.51 -3.76
N GLY A 385 -14.27 8.74 -3.07
CA GLY A 385 -14.77 7.83 -2.03
C GLY A 385 -15.10 6.42 -2.52
N GLY A 386 -15.25 6.24 -3.83
CA GLY A 386 -15.47 4.94 -4.48
C GLY A 386 -14.19 4.21 -4.92
N LEU A 387 -12.99 4.74 -4.67
CA LEU A 387 -11.71 4.16 -5.07
C LEU A 387 -11.11 3.31 -3.93
N PRO A 388 -11.23 1.97 -3.96
CA PRO A 388 -10.97 1.12 -2.79
C PRO A 388 -9.49 0.95 -2.44
N GLU A 389 -8.60 1.09 -3.43
CA GLU A 389 -7.16 0.84 -3.26
C GLU A 389 -6.37 2.10 -2.85
N LEU A 390 -7.04 3.26 -2.73
CA LEU A 390 -6.38 4.54 -2.51
C LEU A 390 -5.64 4.59 -1.16
N THR A 391 -4.34 4.86 -1.23
CA THR A 391 -3.42 4.95 -0.08
C THR A 391 -2.89 6.36 0.12
N VAL A 392 -2.69 7.12 -0.95
CA VAL A 392 -2.20 8.50 -0.94
C VAL A 392 -3.16 9.40 -1.70
N LEU A 393 -3.59 10.48 -1.07
CA LEU A 393 -4.47 11.48 -1.68
C LEU A 393 -4.02 12.89 -1.33
N ASP A 394 -3.69 13.68 -2.37
CA ASP A 394 -3.48 15.13 -2.24
C ASP A 394 -4.61 15.88 -2.94
N ILE A 395 -5.43 16.54 -2.14
CA ILE A 395 -6.56 17.39 -2.56
C ILE A 395 -6.37 18.85 -2.13
N SER A 396 -5.15 19.23 -1.77
CA SER A 396 -4.86 20.58 -1.31
C SER A 396 -5.14 21.62 -2.40
N TYR A 397 -5.34 22.88 -1.99
CA TYR A 397 -5.63 23.99 -2.91
C TYR A 397 -6.80 23.70 -3.87
N ASN A 398 -7.96 23.35 -3.30
CA ASN A 398 -9.20 23.11 -4.00
C ASN A 398 -10.37 23.90 -3.38
N ALA A 399 -11.60 23.59 -3.74
CA ALA A 399 -12.81 24.25 -3.23
C ALA A 399 -13.67 23.32 -2.36
N LEU A 400 -13.04 22.40 -1.64
CA LEU A 400 -13.73 21.39 -0.85
C LEU A 400 -14.25 21.96 0.47
N THR A 401 -15.46 21.58 0.83
CA THR A 401 -16.08 21.94 2.12
C THR A 401 -16.20 20.75 3.07
N SER A 402 -15.95 19.53 2.60
CA SER A 402 -16.08 18.30 3.38
C SER A 402 -15.23 17.17 2.82
N ILE A 403 -14.71 16.32 3.72
CA ILE A 403 -14.06 15.04 3.40
C ILE A 403 -14.99 13.84 3.66
N ALA A 404 -16.28 14.07 3.94
CA ALA A 404 -17.25 13.00 4.24
C ALA A 404 -17.30 11.87 3.19
N PRO A 405 -17.14 12.11 1.89
CA PRO A 405 -17.12 11.02 0.91
C PRO A 405 -15.98 10.00 1.10
N LEU A 406 -14.89 10.37 1.79
CA LEU A 406 -13.70 9.50 1.94
C LEU A 406 -13.89 8.35 2.95
N THR A 407 -15.03 8.23 3.61
CA THR A 407 -15.29 7.17 4.62
C THR A 407 -15.11 5.75 4.07
N GLY A 408 -15.17 5.57 2.75
CA GLY A 408 -14.92 4.29 2.06
C GLY A 408 -13.45 3.94 1.81
N ASN A 409 -12.54 4.93 1.90
CA ASN A 409 -11.11 4.76 1.56
C ASN A 409 -10.32 4.20 2.75
N VAL A 410 -10.68 3.03 3.22
CA VAL A 410 -10.14 2.41 4.45
C VAL A 410 -8.63 2.11 4.40
N ARG A 411 -8.03 2.12 3.21
CA ARG A 411 -6.58 1.92 3.00
C ARG A 411 -5.79 3.23 2.99
N LEU A 412 -6.45 4.39 3.08
CA LEU A 412 -5.79 5.68 3.02
C LEU A 412 -4.83 5.86 4.20
N THR A 413 -3.56 6.12 3.88
CA THR A 413 -2.48 6.34 4.85
C THR A 413 -2.06 7.79 4.91
N LYS A 414 -2.17 8.52 3.78
CA LYS A 414 -1.80 9.94 3.65
C LYS A 414 -2.91 10.73 3.02
N LEU A 415 -3.35 11.79 3.70
CA LEU A 415 -4.31 12.76 3.19
C LEU A 415 -3.76 14.18 3.37
N ASN A 416 -3.52 14.86 2.26
CA ASN A 416 -3.28 16.29 2.25
C ASN A 416 -4.54 17.02 1.75
N ALA A 417 -5.21 17.72 2.63
CA ALA A 417 -6.41 18.51 2.37
C ALA A 417 -6.26 19.99 2.72
N ALA A 418 -5.02 20.47 2.78
CA ALA A 418 -4.69 21.86 3.09
C ALA A 418 -5.27 22.85 2.06
N ASN A 419 -5.45 24.08 2.48
CA ASN A 419 -5.92 25.17 1.59
C ASN A 419 -7.25 24.84 0.89
N ASN A 420 -8.27 24.52 1.69
CA ASN A 420 -9.64 24.27 1.29
C ASN A 420 -10.61 25.09 2.17
N GLN A 421 -11.86 24.69 2.24
CA GLN A 421 -12.90 25.30 3.06
C GLN A 421 -13.57 24.24 3.95
N ILE A 422 -12.79 23.25 4.40
CA ILE A 422 -13.28 22.11 5.18
C ILE A 422 -13.65 22.60 6.59
N GLY A 423 -14.87 22.33 7.01
CA GLY A 423 -15.38 22.67 8.34
C GLY A 423 -15.64 21.46 9.24
N ASP A 424 -15.71 20.25 8.68
CA ASP A 424 -15.98 19.00 9.39
C ASP A 424 -14.98 17.91 8.96
N VAL A 425 -14.31 17.32 9.95
CA VAL A 425 -13.29 16.30 9.78
C VAL A 425 -13.70 14.93 10.35
N SER A 426 -14.97 14.76 10.73
CA SER A 426 -15.47 13.53 11.38
C SER A 426 -15.25 12.26 10.56
N ALA A 427 -15.23 12.37 9.24
CA ALA A 427 -14.95 11.27 8.33
C ALA A 427 -13.53 10.65 8.54
N ALA A 428 -12.57 11.41 9.05
CA ALA A 428 -11.21 10.91 9.29
C ALA A 428 -11.19 9.75 10.30
N ALA A 429 -12.12 9.73 11.26
CA ALA A 429 -12.25 8.61 12.22
C ALA A 429 -12.62 7.27 11.55
N SER A 430 -13.12 7.28 10.32
CA SER A 430 -13.45 6.09 9.53
C SER A 430 -12.26 5.56 8.71
N LEU A 431 -11.09 6.19 8.82
CA LEU A 431 -9.86 5.86 8.07
C LEU A 431 -8.84 5.19 9.00
N PRO A 432 -8.93 3.87 9.21
CA PRO A 432 -8.17 3.17 10.26
C PRO A 432 -6.66 3.15 10.02
N MET A 433 -6.21 3.36 8.77
CA MET A 433 -4.80 3.35 8.40
C MET A 433 -4.20 4.74 8.26
N LEU A 434 -5.00 5.81 8.47
CA LEU A 434 -4.54 7.19 8.26
C LEU A 434 -3.42 7.54 9.25
N ALA A 435 -2.23 7.75 8.70
CA ALA A 435 -1.03 8.07 9.47
C ALA A 435 -0.59 9.54 9.31
N GLU A 436 -0.82 10.14 8.15
CA GLU A 436 -0.47 11.52 7.87
C GLU A 436 -1.71 12.30 7.41
N LEU A 437 -2.05 13.36 8.12
CA LEU A 437 -3.18 14.23 7.83
C LEU A 437 -2.75 15.70 7.87
N ASN A 438 -2.91 16.37 6.72
CA ASN A 438 -2.72 17.81 6.63
C ASN A 438 -4.05 18.51 6.35
N LEU A 439 -4.44 19.41 7.24
CA LEU A 439 -5.65 20.22 7.20
C LEU A 439 -5.36 21.73 7.36
N ASP A 440 -4.13 22.15 7.08
CA ASP A 440 -3.72 23.55 7.19
C ASP A 440 -4.57 24.46 6.30
N TYR A 441 -4.70 25.71 6.70
CA TYR A 441 -5.43 26.72 5.93
C TYR A 441 -6.83 26.26 5.52
N ASN A 442 -7.65 25.88 6.51
CA ASN A 442 -9.06 25.56 6.35
C ASN A 442 -9.93 26.48 7.22
N GLY A 443 -11.18 26.19 7.38
CA GLY A 443 -12.08 26.94 8.25
C GLY A 443 -12.43 26.21 9.54
N LEU A 444 -11.56 25.32 10.03
CA LEU A 444 -11.85 24.45 11.16
C LEU A 444 -11.99 25.23 12.46
N THR A 445 -13.12 25.05 13.13
CA THR A 445 -13.38 25.56 14.50
C THR A 445 -13.36 24.41 15.52
N ASP A 446 -13.49 23.16 15.07
CA ASP A 446 -13.52 21.95 15.90
C ASP A 446 -12.85 20.80 15.16
N ILE A 447 -12.09 19.99 15.90
CA ILE A 447 -11.44 18.76 15.42
C ILE A 447 -11.85 17.54 16.26
N SER A 448 -12.98 17.60 16.97
CA SER A 448 -13.49 16.48 17.79
C SER A 448 -13.65 15.18 16.99
N GLY A 449 -13.92 15.30 15.69
CA GLY A 449 -13.98 14.18 14.76
C GLY A 449 -12.67 13.38 14.60
N LEU A 450 -11.52 13.91 15.03
CA LEU A 450 -10.24 13.19 14.96
C LEU A 450 -10.01 12.22 16.13
N SER A 451 -10.84 12.25 17.19
CA SER A 451 -10.65 11.41 18.39
C SER A 451 -10.60 9.90 18.13
N GLY A 452 -11.09 9.45 16.95
CA GLY A 452 -11.05 8.04 16.50
C GLY A 452 -9.85 7.64 15.65
N CYS A 453 -8.95 8.59 15.30
CA CYS A 453 -7.82 8.36 14.39
C CYS A 453 -6.63 7.69 15.12
N ALA A 454 -6.77 6.41 15.49
CA ALA A 454 -5.82 5.70 16.33
C ALA A 454 -4.44 5.44 15.67
N SER A 455 -4.33 5.55 14.35
CA SER A 455 -3.07 5.31 13.61
C SER A 455 -2.33 6.59 13.26
N LEU A 456 -2.88 7.77 13.63
CA LEU A 456 -2.34 9.06 13.23
C LEU A 456 -0.98 9.33 13.88
N LYS A 457 0.01 9.65 13.04
CA LYS A 457 1.39 9.96 13.41
C LYS A 457 1.74 11.42 13.19
N THR A 458 1.29 11.98 12.08
CA THR A 458 1.52 13.37 11.73
C THR A 458 0.19 14.07 11.50
N LEU A 459 -0.03 15.14 12.24
CA LEU A 459 -1.19 16.02 12.10
C LEU A 459 -0.73 17.46 11.95
N THR A 460 -1.18 18.11 10.89
CA THR A 460 -1.07 19.56 10.75
C THR A 460 -2.45 20.19 10.58
N VAL A 461 -2.78 21.14 11.43
CA VAL A 461 -4.04 21.89 11.47
C VAL A 461 -3.76 23.38 11.66
N SER A 462 -2.61 23.84 11.16
CA SER A 462 -2.21 25.24 11.28
C SER A 462 -3.12 26.16 10.47
N ASN A 463 -3.11 27.45 10.81
CA ASN A 463 -3.88 28.47 10.08
C ASN A 463 -5.38 28.13 9.97
N ASN A 464 -5.97 27.78 11.12
CA ASN A 464 -7.40 27.49 11.27
C ASN A 464 -8.02 28.42 12.34
N GLN A 465 -9.20 28.10 12.85
CA GLN A 465 -9.93 28.89 13.84
C GLN A 465 -10.20 28.06 15.12
N LEU A 466 -9.27 27.15 15.46
CA LEU A 466 -9.43 26.25 16.60
C LEU A 466 -9.28 27.01 17.91
N SER A 467 -10.20 26.82 18.85
CA SER A 467 -10.11 27.33 20.22
C SER A 467 -9.61 26.28 21.21
N GLY A 468 -9.57 25.01 20.82
CA GLY A 468 -9.08 23.88 21.60
C GLY A 468 -8.75 22.69 20.72
N ILE A 469 -7.94 21.79 21.26
CA ILE A 469 -7.48 20.56 20.60
C ILE A 469 -7.67 19.32 21.51
N ASP A 470 -8.69 19.34 22.35
CA ASP A 470 -8.97 18.27 23.34
C ASP A 470 -9.22 16.91 22.71
N ALA A 471 -9.65 16.87 21.46
CA ALA A 471 -9.81 15.65 20.66
C ALA A 471 -8.51 14.82 20.54
N LEU A 472 -7.35 15.45 20.72
CA LEU A 472 -6.03 14.81 20.63
C LEU A 472 -5.60 14.18 21.97
N SER A 473 -6.43 14.28 23.01
CA SER A 473 -6.15 13.66 24.31
C SER A 473 -6.00 12.14 24.16
N GLY A 474 -4.89 11.60 24.64
CA GLY A 474 -4.62 10.16 24.62
C GLY A 474 -4.22 9.59 23.26
N MET A 475 -3.95 10.39 22.24
CA MET A 475 -3.39 9.94 20.96
C MET A 475 -1.91 9.57 21.10
N ASN A 476 -1.64 8.34 21.55
CA ASN A 476 -0.29 7.87 21.87
C ASN A 476 0.59 7.52 20.66
N THR A 477 0.03 7.56 19.45
CA THR A 477 0.74 7.30 18.18
C THR A 477 1.26 8.55 17.51
N LEU A 478 0.83 9.75 17.98
CA LEU A 478 1.17 11.01 17.35
C LEU A 478 2.65 11.35 17.60
N GLU A 479 3.41 11.48 16.51
CA GLU A 479 4.84 11.76 16.48
C GLU A 479 5.12 13.25 16.20
N ARG A 480 4.27 13.88 15.38
CA ARG A 480 4.38 15.28 14.98
C ARG A 480 3.01 15.95 14.99
N LEU A 481 2.93 17.11 15.65
CA LEU A 481 1.73 17.94 15.72
C LEU A 481 2.07 19.41 15.41
N ASP A 482 1.38 19.98 14.43
CA ASP A 482 1.38 21.42 14.15
C ASP A 482 -0.05 21.96 14.22
N PHE A 483 -0.31 22.84 15.18
CA PHE A 483 -1.56 23.57 15.32
C PHE A 483 -1.31 25.08 15.41
N SER A 484 -0.20 25.54 14.87
CA SER A 484 0.19 26.95 14.86
C SER A 484 -0.86 27.84 14.17
N TYR A 485 -0.83 29.13 14.46
CA TYR A 485 -1.77 30.11 13.89
C TYR A 485 -3.24 29.72 14.10
N ASN A 486 -3.63 29.51 15.37
CA ASN A 486 -4.99 29.23 15.82
C ASN A 486 -5.35 30.15 17.01
N SER A 487 -6.34 29.79 17.79
CA SER A 487 -6.76 30.52 19.02
C SER A 487 -6.79 29.58 20.24
N VAL A 488 -5.96 28.53 20.23
CA VAL A 488 -5.92 27.53 21.30
C VAL A 488 -5.37 28.16 22.58
N SER A 489 -6.11 28.01 23.69
CA SER A 489 -5.76 28.61 24.98
C SER A 489 -5.18 27.62 25.99
N SER A 490 -5.35 26.33 25.75
CA SER A 490 -4.83 25.26 26.62
C SER A 490 -4.50 24.01 25.82
N LEU A 491 -3.50 23.26 26.27
CA LEU A 491 -3.18 21.94 25.74
C LEU A 491 -3.98 20.87 26.47
N PRO A 492 -4.41 19.81 25.77
CA PRO A 492 -5.00 18.63 26.42
C PRO A 492 -3.96 17.85 27.21
N ASP A 493 -4.42 16.91 28.02
CA ASP A 493 -3.52 15.90 28.58
C ASP A 493 -3.24 14.84 27.48
N PHE A 494 -2.06 14.89 26.90
CA PHE A 494 -1.58 13.91 25.93
C PHE A 494 -1.22 12.55 26.58
N GLY A 495 -1.36 12.42 27.91
CA GLY A 495 -0.92 11.25 28.64
C GLY A 495 0.59 11.05 28.58
N ALA A 496 1.03 9.81 28.70
CA ALA A 496 2.43 9.42 28.50
C ALA A 496 2.71 9.11 27.02
N ASN A 497 2.40 10.06 26.11
CA ASN A 497 2.74 9.89 24.70
C ASN A 497 4.27 9.90 24.52
N SER A 498 4.86 8.72 24.44
CA SER A 498 6.28 8.53 24.19
C SER A 498 6.67 8.67 22.71
N ALA A 499 5.71 8.75 21.80
CA ALA A 499 6.00 8.88 20.37
C ALA A 499 6.20 10.33 19.94
N MET A 500 5.63 11.32 20.65
CA MET A 500 5.69 12.72 20.26
C MET A 500 7.12 13.24 20.26
N GLN A 501 7.58 13.71 19.11
CA GLN A 501 8.91 14.26 18.88
C GLN A 501 8.89 15.75 18.59
N VAL A 502 7.88 16.24 17.89
CA VAL A 502 7.79 17.64 17.46
C VAL A 502 6.38 18.17 17.72
N ILE A 503 6.31 19.29 18.43
CA ILE A 503 5.05 20.03 18.63
C ILE A 503 5.25 21.50 18.27
N ASP A 504 4.36 22.01 17.39
CA ASP A 504 4.30 23.43 17.05
C ASP A 504 2.91 23.99 17.39
N GLY A 505 2.86 24.84 18.39
CA GLY A 505 1.69 25.61 18.81
C GLY A 505 1.93 27.12 18.74
N SER A 506 2.86 27.57 17.91
CA SER A 506 3.19 29.00 17.75
C SER A 506 1.97 29.81 17.30
N TYR A 507 1.91 31.07 17.66
CA TYR A 507 0.81 31.99 17.31
C TYR A 507 -0.56 31.47 17.78
N ASN A 508 -0.70 31.25 19.09
CA ASN A 508 -1.91 30.85 19.77
C ASN A 508 -2.16 31.72 21.03
N ALA A 509 -2.98 31.25 21.94
CA ALA A 509 -3.27 31.94 23.20
C ALA A 509 -2.92 31.09 24.44
N LEU A 510 -1.94 30.18 24.30
CA LEU A 510 -1.55 29.23 25.36
C LEU A 510 -0.97 29.96 26.57
N GLU A 511 -1.48 29.60 27.76
CA GLU A 511 -1.02 30.12 29.04
C GLU A 511 -0.05 29.17 29.77
N SER A 512 -0.11 27.86 29.48
CA SER A 512 0.78 26.80 30.01
C SER A 512 1.04 25.72 28.96
N ILE A 513 2.23 25.07 29.10
CA ILE A 513 2.66 23.91 28.32
C ILE A 513 3.06 22.73 29.23
N ASP A 514 2.63 22.74 30.48
CA ASP A 514 3.01 21.73 31.48
C ASP A 514 2.64 20.30 31.07
N SER A 515 1.59 20.13 30.23
CA SER A 515 1.21 18.81 29.72
C SER A 515 2.27 18.17 28.81
N ILE A 516 3.16 18.96 28.20
CA ILE A 516 4.26 18.47 27.34
C ILE A 516 5.31 17.72 28.17
N ALA A 517 5.51 18.09 29.44
CA ALA A 517 6.50 17.44 30.32
C ALA A 517 6.33 15.92 30.48
N LYS A 518 5.16 15.39 30.16
CA LYS A 518 4.88 13.94 30.18
C LYS A 518 5.32 13.18 28.93
N MET A 519 5.75 13.88 27.89
CA MET A 519 6.15 13.30 26.60
C MET A 519 7.63 12.91 26.64
N ALA A 520 7.93 11.62 26.81
CA ALA A 520 9.29 11.15 27.06
C ALA A 520 10.28 11.42 25.92
N ASP A 521 9.84 11.38 24.67
CA ASP A 521 10.69 11.49 23.46
C ASP A 521 10.61 12.86 22.78
N ILE A 522 9.94 13.85 23.41
CA ILE A 522 9.83 15.19 22.85
C ILE A 522 11.21 15.81 22.60
N SER A 523 11.46 16.27 21.39
CA SER A 523 12.75 16.81 20.97
C SER A 523 12.68 18.27 20.54
N TYR A 524 11.57 18.69 19.96
CA TYR A 524 11.38 20.03 19.44
C TYR A 524 10.04 20.61 19.87
N VAL A 525 10.07 21.78 20.53
CA VAL A 525 8.90 22.50 21.02
C VAL A 525 8.92 23.92 20.47
N TYR A 526 7.93 24.27 19.64
CA TYR A 526 7.75 25.60 19.06
C TYR A 526 6.45 26.20 19.59
N MET A 527 6.57 27.26 20.42
CA MET A 527 5.45 27.92 21.09
C MET A 527 5.61 29.45 21.03
N ASP A 528 6.20 29.96 19.95
CA ASP A 528 6.37 31.38 19.74
C ASP A 528 5.02 32.12 19.74
N TYR A 529 5.00 33.37 20.20
CA TYR A 529 3.82 34.24 20.18
C TYR A 529 2.59 33.61 20.85
N ASN A 530 2.74 33.24 22.13
CA ASN A 530 1.71 32.79 23.04
C ASN A 530 1.62 33.70 24.29
N LYS A 531 1.04 33.22 25.38
CA LYS A 531 0.92 33.88 26.66
C LYS A 531 1.61 33.11 27.79
N LEU A 532 2.68 32.38 27.46
CA LEU A 532 3.39 31.55 28.41
C LEU A 532 4.15 32.43 29.41
N THR A 533 4.12 31.99 30.67
CA THR A 533 4.83 32.65 31.77
C THR A 533 5.97 31.80 32.35
N SER A 534 6.04 30.51 32.02
CA SER A 534 7.12 29.59 32.39
C SER A 534 7.29 28.48 31.36
N VAL A 535 8.49 27.92 31.33
CA VAL A 535 8.90 26.72 30.61
C VAL A 535 9.55 25.67 31.50
N ASP A 536 9.51 25.86 32.80
CA ASP A 536 10.24 25.04 33.80
C ASP A 536 9.83 23.57 33.73
N ALA A 537 8.56 23.30 33.37
CA ALA A 537 8.05 21.93 33.22
C ALA A 537 8.79 21.11 32.15
N LEU A 538 9.44 21.77 31.18
CA LEU A 538 10.20 21.11 30.12
C LEU A 538 11.59 20.64 30.56
N ALA A 539 12.08 21.07 31.73
CA ALA A 539 13.40 20.67 32.24
C ALA A 539 13.53 19.13 32.46
N ASP A 540 12.42 18.45 32.67
CA ASP A 540 12.38 16.99 32.83
C ASP A 540 12.32 16.21 31.49
N CYS A 541 12.31 16.92 30.33
CA CYS A 541 12.27 16.31 29.00
C CYS A 541 13.69 15.97 28.51
N PHE A 542 14.20 14.80 28.82
CA PHE A 542 15.61 14.40 28.60
C PHE A 542 16.04 14.31 27.13
N HIS A 543 15.11 14.25 26.17
CA HIS A 543 15.39 14.21 24.73
C HIS A 543 15.21 15.58 24.05
N LEU A 544 14.91 16.62 24.83
CA LEU A 544 14.65 17.94 24.32
C LEU A 544 15.93 18.58 23.75
N VAL A 545 15.87 19.03 22.51
CA VAL A 545 16.97 19.64 21.75
C VAL A 545 16.78 21.14 21.61
N GLN A 546 15.54 21.56 21.30
CA GLN A 546 15.25 22.98 21.02
C GLN A 546 13.85 23.36 21.51
N VAL A 547 13.79 24.54 22.10
CA VAL A 547 12.56 25.23 22.51
C VAL A 547 12.54 26.63 21.94
N ASN A 548 11.51 26.98 21.17
CA ASN A 548 11.24 28.30 20.70
C ASN A 548 10.02 28.88 21.43
N VAL A 549 10.18 29.95 22.13
CA VAL A 549 9.14 30.62 22.94
C VAL A 549 9.22 32.13 22.84
N TYR A 550 9.73 32.65 21.72
CA TYR A 550 9.81 34.10 21.45
C TYR A 550 8.40 34.71 21.45
N GLY A 551 8.27 35.96 21.89
CA GLY A 551 6.97 36.66 21.94
C GLY A 551 6.04 36.14 23.04
N ASN A 552 6.57 35.63 24.15
CA ASN A 552 5.83 35.21 25.34
C ASN A 552 6.17 36.11 26.55
N GLU A 553 5.59 35.83 27.71
CA GLU A 553 5.81 36.58 28.96
C GLU A 553 6.74 35.80 29.92
N ILE A 554 7.76 35.12 29.41
CA ILE A 554 8.67 34.27 30.18
C ILE A 554 9.82 35.07 30.73
N PRO A 555 9.94 35.20 32.07
CA PRO A 555 10.99 36.00 32.70
C PRO A 555 12.33 35.28 32.75
N ASP A 556 12.35 33.96 32.78
CA ASP A 556 13.53 33.12 33.00
C ASP A 556 13.41 31.78 32.27
N VAL A 557 14.50 31.32 31.66
CA VAL A 557 14.64 30.04 30.99
C VAL A 557 15.83 29.22 31.51
N SER A 558 16.40 29.61 32.64
CA SER A 558 17.61 28.98 33.22
C SER A 558 17.43 27.48 33.42
N ALA A 559 16.23 27.03 33.79
CA ALA A 559 15.90 25.64 33.94
C ALA A 559 16.18 24.76 32.68
N LEU A 560 16.11 25.35 31.49
CA LEU A 560 16.41 24.67 30.22
C LEU A 560 17.87 24.84 29.79
N THR A 561 18.42 26.04 29.95
CA THR A 561 19.80 26.32 29.51
C THR A 561 20.86 25.62 30.37
N GLU A 562 20.55 25.24 31.59
CA GLU A 562 21.39 24.41 32.45
C GLU A 562 21.55 22.98 31.94
N HIS A 563 20.69 22.54 31.02
CA HIS A 563 20.67 21.19 30.39
C HIS A 563 21.16 21.20 28.93
N ASP A 564 21.87 22.25 28.47
CA ASP A 564 22.37 22.42 27.10
C ASP A 564 21.26 22.45 26.00
N ILE A 565 20.02 22.77 26.39
CA ILE A 565 18.89 22.89 25.47
C ILE A 565 18.97 24.24 24.77
N LEU A 566 18.83 24.27 23.45
CA LEU A 566 18.77 25.51 22.66
C LEU A 566 17.43 26.20 22.90
N VAL A 567 17.45 27.34 23.57
CA VAL A 567 16.23 28.11 23.85
C VAL A 567 16.25 29.43 23.09
N ASN A 568 15.21 29.66 22.27
CA ASN A 568 14.98 30.96 21.61
C ASN A 568 13.83 31.67 22.34
N TYR A 569 14.16 32.80 23.04
CA TYR A 569 13.19 33.59 23.79
C TYR A 569 13.57 35.06 23.79
N ASP A 570 12.62 35.94 24.10
CA ASP A 570 12.89 37.34 24.42
C ASP A 570 12.66 37.58 25.92
N PRO A 571 13.69 37.97 26.69
CA PRO A 571 13.49 38.22 28.09
C PRO A 571 12.52 39.39 28.26
N THR A 572 11.40 39.18 28.93
CA THR A 572 10.51 40.27 29.33
C THR A 572 11.21 41.11 30.36
N VAL A 573 11.72 42.26 29.94
CA VAL A 573 12.24 43.28 30.86
C VAL A 573 11.03 43.83 31.62
N LYS A 574 10.83 43.42 32.87
CA LYS A 574 9.93 44.12 33.76
C LYS A 574 10.54 45.50 33.99
N GLU A 575 9.97 46.60 33.38
CA GLU A 575 10.17 47.95 33.80
C GLU A 575 9.62 48.22 35.21
#